data_d341c9ff6a9dfcd934554fb0a4b4e495
#
_entry.id   d341c9ff6a9dfcd934554fb0a4b4e495
#
_cell.length_a   1.000
_cell.length_b   1.000
_cell.length_c   1.000
_cell.angle_alpha   90.00
_cell.angle_beta   90.00
_cell.angle_gamma   90.00
#
_symmetry.space_group_name_H-M   'P 1'
#
loop_
_entity.id
_entity.type
_entity.pdbx_description
1 polymer ?
#
loop_
_entity_poly.entity_id
_entity_poly.type
_entity_poly.pdbx_seq_one_letter_code
_entity_poly.pdbx_strand_id
1 'polypeptide(L)'
;MRIDIITVLPELLRSPFEASILKRAIDKGIVEVHVHNLREYSTNKHKNVDDYQFGGGAGMVMMVEPIDLCITKLKAEREYDEVIYMTPDGETLNQGMANQMSLLKNIIILCGHYKGVDQRVRDHFITKEISIGDFVLSGGELAAAVVADAVIRLIPGVLSNETSALTDSFQDNLLAPPVYTRPAEYKGWKVPEVLLSGHAANIDKWREDQALQHTQSRRPDLLEE
;
A
#
# COMPACT_ATOMS: atom_id res chain seq x y z
N MET A 1 -7.93 -11.45 -5.50
CA MET A 1 -7.91 -10.00 -5.74
C MET A 1 -7.07 -9.69 -6.96
N ARG A 2 -7.45 -8.71 -7.78
CA ARG A 2 -6.60 -8.20 -8.87
C ARG A 2 -6.27 -6.72 -8.66
N ILE A 3 -5.00 -6.36 -8.90
CA ILE A 3 -4.47 -4.99 -8.83
C ILE A 3 -3.84 -4.66 -10.17
N ASP A 4 -4.38 -3.66 -10.86
CA ASP A 4 -3.84 -3.13 -12.10
C ASP A 4 -3.15 -1.78 -11.81
N ILE A 5 -1.83 -1.69 -12.02
CA ILE A 5 -1.04 -0.50 -11.73
C ILE A 5 -0.67 0.19 -13.04
N ILE A 6 -1.11 1.43 -13.22
CA ILE A 6 -0.81 2.26 -14.39
C ILE A 6 0.37 3.16 -14.06
N THR A 7 1.43 3.09 -14.85
CA THR A 7 2.69 3.81 -14.60
C THR A 7 3.41 4.21 -15.89
N VAL A 8 4.26 5.21 -15.83
CA VAL A 8 5.21 5.58 -16.89
C VAL A 8 6.57 4.89 -16.76
N LEU A 9 6.84 4.23 -15.61
CA LEU A 9 8.09 3.56 -15.26
C LEU A 9 7.84 2.15 -14.69
N PRO A 10 7.36 1.20 -15.51
CA PRO A 10 6.99 -0.15 -15.05
C PRO A 10 8.14 -0.92 -14.40
N GLU A 11 9.38 -0.62 -14.75
CA GLU A 11 10.58 -1.27 -14.20
C GLU A 11 10.77 -1.02 -12.70
N LEU A 12 10.26 0.10 -12.15
CA LEU A 12 10.32 0.39 -10.71
C LEU A 12 9.45 -0.55 -9.87
N LEU A 13 8.47 -1.20 -10.50
CA LEU A 13 7.51 -2.08 -9.82
C LEU A 13 7.90 -3.57 -9.88
N ARG A 14 8.97 -3.94 -10.59
CA ARG A 14 9.39 -5.35 -10.69
C ARG A 14 9.83 -5.90 -9.35
N SER A 15 10.82 -5.26 -8.71
CA SER A 15 11.44 -5.75 -7.49
C SER A 15 10.47 -6.04 -6.35
N PRO A 16 9.49 -5.18 -6.01
CA PRO A 16 8.52 -5.45 -4.93
C PRO A 16 7.68 -6.71 -5.17
N PHE A 17 7.27 -6.96 -6.41
CA PHE A 17 6.36 -8.07 -6.73
C PHE A 17 7.08 -9.37 -7.11
N GLU A 18 8.39 -9.34 -7.34
CA GLU A 18 9.21 -10.51 -7.69
C GLU A 18 9.91 -11.14 -6.47
N ALA A 19 9.60 -10.73 -5.25
CA ALA A 19 10.26 -11.21 -4.04
C ALA A 19 9.28 -11.50 -2.89
N SER A 20 9.74 -12.30 -1.91
CA SER A 20 9.12 -12.52 -0.60
C SER A 20 7.66 -13.01 -0.65
N ILE A 21 6.81 -12.46 0.23
CA ILE A 21 5.41 -12.87 0.40
C ILE A 21 4.54 -12.45 -0.79
N LEU A 22 4.80 -11.29 -1.39
CA LEU A 22 4.04 -10.80 -2.55
C LEU A 22 4.21 -11.75 -3.74
N LYS A 23 5.47 -12.11 -4.06
CA LYS A 23 5.73 -13.11 -5.11
C LYS A 23 5.01 -14.42 -4.83
N ARG A 24 5.07 -14.92 -3.60
CA ARG A 24 4.41 -16.19 -3.24
C ARG A 24 2.89 -16.12 -3.36
N ALA A 25 2.27 -14.97 -3.04
CA ALA A 25 0.84 -14.75 -3.20
C ALA A 25 0.43 -14.76 -4.69
N ILE A 26 1.24 -14.12 -5.54
CA ILE A 26 1.06 -14.11 -6.99
C ILE A 26 1.24 -15.52 -7.57
N ASP A 27 2.33 -16.22 -7.22
CA ASP A 27 2.61 -17.57 -7.71
C ASP A 27 1.52 -18.58 -7.31
N LYS A 28 0.86 -18.38 -6.16
CA LYS A 28 -0.28 -19.19 -5.70
C LYS A 28 -1.63 -18.78 -6.33
N GLY A 29 -1.68 -17.71 -7.12
CA GLY A 29 -2.91 -17.20 -7.69
C GLY A 29 -3.90 -16.58 -6.68
N ILE A 30 -3.44 -16.23 -5.47
CA ILE A 30 -4.25 -15.55 -4.45
C ILE A 30 -4.52 -14.10 -4.88
N VAL A 31 -3.51 -13.46 -5.49
CA VAL A 31 -3.58 -12.13 -6.04
C VAL A 31 -2.96 -12.09 -7.42
N GLU A 32 -3.52 -11.25 -8.29
CA GLU A 32 -2.95 -10.90 -9.58
C GLU A 32 -2.49 -9.45 -9.54
N VAL A 33 -1.25 -9.18 -9.96
CA VAL A 33 -0.73 -7.81 -10.10
C VAL A 33 -0.30 -7.62 -11.54
N HIS A 34 -0.92 -6.65 -12.22
CA HIS A 34 -0.63 -6.31 -13.61
C HIS A 34 -0.12 -4.87 -13.69
N VAL A 35 1.04 -4.69 -14.28
CA VAL A 35 1.65 -3.37 -14.47
C VAL A 35 1.48 -2.93 -15.91
N HIS A 36 0.82 -1.79 -16.11
CA HIS A 36 0.51 -1.22 -17.43
C HIS A 36 1.44 -0.04 -17.70
N ASN A 37 2.21 -0.15 -18.79
CA ASN A 37 3.01 0.96 -19.27
C ASN A 37 2.11 1.97 -19.98
N LEU A 38 1.90 3.14 -19.37
CA LEU A 38 1.05 4.18 -19.93
C LEU A 38 1.46 4.63 -21.34
N ARG A 39 2.75 4.53 -21.68
CA ARG A 39 3.26 4.88 -23.01
C ARG A 39 2.67 4.04 -24.14
N GLU A 40 2.18 2.84 -23.85
CA GLU A 40 1.54 1.96 -24.83
C GLU A 40 0.15 2.48 -25.26
N TYR A 41 -0.44 3.35 -24.45
CA TYR A 41 -1.75 3.98 -24.70
C TYR A 41 -1.65 5.36 -25.36
N SER A 42 -0.42 5.87 -25.56
CA SER A 42 -0.22 7.12 -26.25
C SER A 42 -0.44 6.96 -27.76
N THR A 43 -1.25 7.84 -28.33
CA THR A 43 -1.59 7.84 -29.78
C THR A 43 -0.54 8.54 -30.63
N ASN A 44 0.37 9.31 -30.00
CA ASN A 44 1.39 10.06 -30.76
C ASN A 44 2.59 9.18 -31.14
N LYS A 45 3.32 9.61 -32.18
CA LYS A 45 4.47 8.88 -32.75
C LYS A 45 5.61 8.66 -31.74
N HIS A 46 5.79 9.55 -30.78
CA HIS A 46 6.89 9.50 -29.82
C HIS A 46 6.49 8.87 -28.48
N LYS A 47 5.25 8.36 -28.38
CA LYS A 47 4.74 7.74 -27.15
C LYS A 47 4.79 8.66 -25.93
N ASN A 48 4.63 9.99 -26.15
CA ASN A 48 4.57 10.96 -25.07
C ASN A 48 3.28 10.75 -24.26
N VAL A 49 3.40 10.92 -22.96
CA VAL A 49 2.31 10.79 -21.97
C VAL A 49 2.18 12.04 -21.10
N ASP A 50 2.97 13.06 -21.39
CA ASP A 50 3.07 14.32 -20.66
C ASP A 50 3.18 15.48 -21.63
N ASP A 51 2.68 16.67 -21.21
CA ASP A 51 2.73 17.91 -21.97
C ASP A 51 2.78 19.12 -21.02
N TYR A 52 3.03 20.30 -21.58
CA TYR A 52 3.02 21.55 -20.83
C TYR A 52 1.63 21.86 -20.27
N GLN A 53 1.61 22.37 -19.03
CA GLN A 53 0.35 22.79 -18.42
C GLN A 53 -0.19 24.07 -19.05
N PHE A 54 -1.50 24.20 -19.16
CA PHE A 54 -2.14 25.47 -19.50
C PHE A 54 -1.87 26.52 -18.41
N GLY A 55 -1.74 27.77 -18.82
CA GLY A 55 -1.42 28.86 -17.89
C GLY A 55 0.07 29.04 -17.63
N GLY A 56 0.93 28.21 -18.21
CA GLY A 56 2.39 28.28 -18.04
C GLY A 56 2.87 27.68 -16.71
N GLY A 57 4.15 27.80 -16.45
CA GLY A 57 4.82 27.26 -15.27
C GLY A 57 5.88 26.21 -15.60
N ALA A 58 6.67 25.82 -14.59
CA ALA A 58 7.74 24.84 -14.74
C ALA A 58 7.21 23.41 -14.62
N GLY A 59 7.72 22.51 -15.47
CA GLY A 59 7.41 21.07 -15.44
C GLY A 59 6.28 20.68 -16.38
N MET A 60 6.11 19.37 -16.51
CA MET A 60 5.13 18.72 -17.38
C MET A 60 3.99 18.14 -16.54
N VAL A 61 2.85 17.84 -17.17
CA VAL A 61 1.67 17.22 -16.56
C VAL A 61 1.31 15.98 -17.37
N MET A 62 0.94 14.90 -16.72
CA MET A 62 0.48 13.69 -17.39
C MET A 62 -0.82 13.97 -18.14
N MET A 63 -0.84 13.59 -19.41
CA MET A 63 -1.95 13.87 -20.35
C MET A 63 -3.18 13.02 -20.00
N VAL A 64 -4.36 13.62 -20.20
CA VAL A 64 -5.65 12.93 -19.96
C VAL A 64 -5.87 11.76 -20.92
N GLU A 65 -5.56 11.91 -22.22
CA GLU A 65 -5.90 10.92 -23.26
C GLU A 65 -5.27 9.53 -23.02
N PRO A 66 -3.95 9.37 -22.78
CA PRO A 66 -3.38 8.06 -22.51
C PRO A 66 -3.96 7.39 -21.26
N ILE A 67 -4.26 8.17 -20.22
CA ILE A 67 -4.84 7.67 -18.98
C ILE A 67 -6.28 7.21 -19.21
N ASP A 68 -7.09 8.01 -19.89
CA ASP A 68 -8.46 7.64 -20.28
C ASP A 68 -8.48 6.34 -21.08
N LEU A 69 -7.67 6.24 -22.14
CA LEU A 69 -7.60 5.05 -22.99
C LEU A 69 -7.22 3.80 -22.18
N CYS A 70 -6.28 3.92 -21.25
CA CYS A 70 -5.87 2.82 -20.37
C CYS A 70 -7.00 2.39 -19.43
N ILE A 71 -7.57 3.33 -18.66
CA ILE A 71 -8.64 3.05 -17.69
C ILE A 71 -9.88 2.53 -18.39
N THR A 72 -10.29 3.14 -19.51
CA THR A 72 -11.47 2.71 -20.28
C THR A 72 -11.31 1.29 -20.81
N LYS A 73 -10.12 0.93 -21.32
CA LYS A 73 -9.83 -0.43 -21.74
C LYS A 73 -9.93 -1.42 -20.58
N LEU A 74 -9.34 -1.11 -19.43
CA LEU A 74 -9.41 -1.97 -18.24
C LEU A 74 -10.86 -2.16 -17.77
N LYS A 75 -11.63 -1.07 -17.70
CA LYS A 75 -13.06 -1.12 -17.33
C LYS A 75 -13.94 -1.84 -18.35
N ALA A 76 -13.54 -1.92 -19.60
CA ALA A 76 -14.25 -2.73 -20.61
C ALA A 76 -14.03 -4.25 -20.41
N GLU A 77 -12.93 -4.66 -19.77
CA GLU A 77 -12.61 -6.06 -19.51
C GLU A 77 -13.26 -6.59 -18.22
N ARG A 78 -13.45 -5.72 -17.21
CA ARG A 78 -14.00 -6.07 -15.88
C ARG A 78 -14.52 -4.88 -15.11
N GLU A 79 -15.32 -5.15 -14.08
CA GLU A 79 -15.69 -4.15 -13.07
C GLU A 79 -14.55 -3.94 -12.08
N TYR A 80 -14.31 -2.68 -11.70
CA TYR A 80 -13.36 -2.27 -10.68
C TYR A 80 -14.10 -1.61 -9.53
N ASP A 81 -13.73 -2.02 -8.31
CA ASP A 81 -14.30 -1.48 -7.08
C ASP A 81 -13.79 -0.05 -6.84
N GLU A 82 -12.50 0.20 -7.12
CA GLU A 82 -11.85 1.50 -6.94
C GLU A 82 -10.85 1.81 -8.05
N VAL A 83 -10.73 3.10 -8.36
CA VAL A 83 -9.65 3.69 -9.16
C VAL A 83 -8.91 4.68 -8.27
N ILE A 84 -7.73 4.27 -7.82
CA ILE A 84 -6.93 4.97 -6.81
C ILE A 84 -5.86 5.79 -7.51
N TYR A 85 -5.70 7.06 -7.13
CA TYR A 85 -4.60 7.90 -7.54
C TYR A 85 -3.61 8.12 -6.40
N MET A 86 -2.33 7.81 -6.64
CA MET A 86 -1.26 8.05 -5.67
C MET A 86 -0.79 9.49 -5.77
N THR A 87 -1.05 10.28 -4.75
CA THR A 87 -0.78 11.72 -4.74
C THR A 87 -0.47 12.22 -3.33
N PRO A 88 0.44 13.20 -3.15
CA PRO A 88 0.77 13.74 -1.83
C PRO A 88 -0.39 14.44 -1.11
N ASP A 89 -1.37 14.95 -1.86
CA ASP A 89 -2.55 15.65 -1.33
C ASP A 89 -3.76 14.75 -1.11
N GLY A 90 -3.60 13.43 -1.24
CA GLY A 90 -4.63 12.44 -0.95
C GLY A 90 -4.82 12.16 0.55
N GLU A 91 -5.81 11.34 0.87
CA GLU A 91 -6.04 10.81 2.22
C GLU A 91 -4.84 9.97 2.67
N THR A 92 -4.35 10.21 3.89
CA THR A 92 -3.18 9.48 4.39
C THR A 92 -3.52 8.02 4.65
N LEU A 93 -2.75 7.11 4.03
CA LEU A 93 -2.87 5.67 4.22
C LEU A 93 -2.73 5.29 5.69
N ASN A 94 -3.67 4.52 6.19
CA ASN A 94 -3.63 3.91 7.52
C ASN A 94 -4.06 2.44 7.46
N GLN A 95 -3.92 1.71 8.57
CA GLN A 95 -4.25 0.29 8.62
C GLN A 95 -5.73 0.03 8.36
N GLY A 96 -6.63 0.88 8.85
CA GLY A 96 -8.07 0.78 8.63
C GLY A 96 -8.42 0.84 7.13
N MET A 97 -7.79 1.76 6.40
CA MET A 97 -7.93 1.86 4.94
C MET A 97 -7.39 0.61 4.24
N ALA A 98 -6.23 0.10 4.64
CA ALA A 98 -5.67 -1.13 4.09
C ALA A 98 -6.59 -2.34 4.34
N ASN A 99 -7.17 -2.45 5.54
CA ASN A 99 -8.14 -3.48 5.89
C ASN A 99 -9.38 -3.42 4.97
N GLN A 100 -9.94 -2.22 4.75
CA GLN A 100 -11.08 -2.05 3.84
C GLN A 100 -10.73 -2.44 2.40
N MET A 101 -9.59 -1.99 1.89
CA MET A 101 -9.14 -2.30 0.53
C MET A 101 -8.84 -3.79 0.33
N SER A 102 -8.41 -4.53 1.37
CA SER A 102 -8.17 -5.97 1.28
C SER A 102 -9.41 -6.81 1.00
N LEU A 103 -10.60 -6.25 1.22
CA LEU A 103 -11.90 -6.87 0.94
C LEU A 103 -12.38 -6.66 -0.51
N LEU A 104 -11.74 -5.75 -1.26
CA LEU A 104 -12.08 -5.46 -2.65
C LEU A 104 -11.62 -6.59 -3.58
N LYS A 105 -12.25 -6.67 -4.75
CA LYS A 105 -11.94 -7.69 -5.75
C LYS A 105 -10.96 -7.20 -6.80
N ASN A 106 -11.21 -6.00 -7.33
CA ASN A 106 -10.41 -5.42 -8.42
C ASN A 106 -10.16 -3.94 -8.16
N ILE A 107 -8.92 -3.51 -8.20
CA ILE A 107 -8.54 -2.09 -8.05
C ILE A 107 -7.59 -1.67 -9.17
N ILE A 108 -7.72 -0.43 -9.60
CA ILE A 108 -6.73 0.25 -10.44
C ILE A 108 -5.95 1.21 -9.54
N ILE A 109 -4.63 1.25 -9.68
CA ILE A 109 -3.77 2.24 -9.02
C ILE A 109 -3.06 3.05 -10.10
N LEU A 110 -3.33 4.35 -10.18
CA LEU A 110 -2.65 5.28 -11.06
C LEU A 110 -1.46 5.91 -10.33
N CYS A 111 -0.26 5.69 -10.84
CA CYS A 111 0.95 6.33 -10.34
C CYS A 111 1.10 7.70 -10.95
N GLY A 112 1.07 8.77 -10.14
CA GLY A 112 1.40 10.12 -10.56
C GLY A 112 2.87 10.26 -10.89
N HIS A 113 3.17 11.17 -11.82
CA HIS A 113 4.53 11.57 -12.17
C HIS A 113 4.59 13.05 -12.58
N TYR A 114 5.78 13.61 -12.75
CA TYR A 114 5.98 15.02 -13.13
C TYR A 114 5.37 15.99 -12.12
N LYS A 115 4.48 16.91 -12.56
CA LYS A 115 3.72 17.84 -11.70
C LYS A 115 2.36 17.29 -11.27
N GLY A 116 2.05 16.07 -11.65
CA GLY A 116 0.78 15.41 -11.41
C GLY A 116 0.08 15.02 -12.70
N VAL A 117 -1.20 14.72 -12.60
CA VAL A 117 -2.07 14.35 -13.72
C VAL A 117 -3.00 15.50 -14.09
N ASP A 118 -3.47 15.52 -15.32
CA ASP A 118 -4.51 16.45 -15.75
C ASP A 118 -5.73 16.36 -14.81
N GLN A 119 -6.25 17.51 -14.37
CA GLN A 119 -7.33 17.56 -13.37
C GLN A 119 -8.59 16.79 -13.82
N ARG A 120 -8.86 16.74 -15.13
CA ARG A 120 -9.98 15.98 -15.70
C ARG A 120 -9.88 14.49 -15.41
N VAL A 121 -8.67 13.93 -15.21
CA VAL A 121 -8.49 12.54 -14.77
C VAL A 121 -9.00 12.38 -13.35
N ARG A 122 -8.63 13.29 -12.46
CA ARG A 122 -9.08 13.25 -11.06
C ARG A 122 -10.61 13.39 -10.97
N ASP A 123 -11.18 14.32 -11.73
CA ASP A 123 -12.62 14.64 -11.68
C ASP A 123 -13.52 13.53 -12.25
N HIS A 124 -13.03 12.73 -13.22
CA HIS A 124 -13.89 11.81 -13.98
C HIS A 124 -13.56 10.33 -13.79
N PHE A 125 -12.35 9.98 -13.38
CA PHE A 125 -11.91 8.58 -13.32
C PHE A 125 -11.57 8.11 -11.90
N ILE A 126 -11.03 9.02 -11.07
CA ILE A 126 -10.51 8.66 -9.75
C ILE A 126 -11.67 8.57 -8.75
N THR A 127 -11.71 7.48 -7.99
CA THR A 127 -12.69 7.27 -6.91
C THR A 127 -12.06 7.52 -5.54
N LYS A 128 -10.74 7.37 -5.43
CA LYS A 128 -9.98 7.58 -4.19
C LYS A 128 -8.59 8.12 -4.46
N GLU A 129 -8.16 9.06 -3.64
CA GLU A 129 -6.81 9.62 -3.68
C GLU A 129 -6.07 9.28 -2.40
N ILE A 130 -4.87 8.70 -2.51
CA ILE A 130 -4.11 8.20 -1.36
C ILE A 130 -2.72 8.81 -1.33
N SER A 131 -2.34 9.31 -0.15
CA SER A 131 -0.99 9.70 0.23
C SER A 131 -0.38 8.66 1.16
N ILE A 132 0.93 8.45 1.10
CA ILE A 132 1.66 7.62 2.08
C ILE A 132 2.37 8.46 3.15
N GLY A 133 2.10 9.76 3.21
CA GLY A 133 2.66 10.67 4.20
C GLY A 133 2.96 12.06 3.63
N ASP A 134 3.31 13.01 4.50
CA ASP A 134 3.56 14.41 4.19
C ASP A 134 4.97 14.62 3.59
N PHE A 135 5.23 13.98 2.48
CA PHE A 135 6.46 14.14 1.70
C PHE A 135 6.21 13.86 0.22
N VAL A 136 7.10 14.36 -0.64
CA VAL A 136 6.98 14.22 -2.09
C VAL A 136 8.01 13.23 -2.61
N LEU A 137 7.56 12.28 -3.45
CA LEU A 137 8.41 11.36 -4.19
C LEU A 137 8.56 11.83 -5.65
N SER A 138 9.50 11.24 -6.39
CA SER A 138 9.70 11.49 -7.82
C SER A 138 8.55 10.96 -8.70
N GLY A 139 7.80 9.97 -8.18
CA GLY A 139 6.64 9.35 -8.84
C GLY A 139 5.84 8.50 -7.86
N GLY A 140 4.66 8.05 -8.27
CA GLY A 140 3.72 7.27 -7.45
C GLY A 140 4.03 5.79 -7.35
N GLU A 141 5.03 5.27 -8.05
CA GLU A 141 5.31 3.83 -8.16
C GLU A 141 5.65 3.18 -6.80
N LEU A 142 6.54 3.82 -6.03
CA LEU A 142 6.89 3.32 -4.70
C LEU A 142 5.72 3.40 -3.73
N ALA A 143 4.93 4.47 -3.82
CA ALA A 143 3.71 4.61 -3.03
C ALA A 143 2.68 3.53 -3.39
N ALA A 144 2.49 3.24 -4.68
CA ALA A 144 1.64 2.14 -5.16
C ALA A 144 2.12 0.78 -4.65
N ALA A 145 3.43 0.55 -4.62
CA ALA A 145 4.01 -0.68 -4.06
C ALA A 145 3.75 -0.80 -2.55
N VAL A 146 3.85 0.30 -1.79
CA VAL A 146 3.53 0.33 -0.34
C VAL A 146 2.05 0.01 -0.11
N VAL A 147 1.14 0.63 -0.87
CA VAL A 147 -0.30 0.34 -0.79
C VAL A 147 -0.58 -1.12 -1.12
N ALA A 148 -0.01 -1.63 -2.22
CA ALA A 148 -0.20 -3.01 -2.64
C ALA A 148 0.32 -4.01 -1.59
N ASP A 149 1.50 -3.78 -0.98
CA ASP A 149 2.03 -4.63 0.08
C ASP A 149 1.14 -4.61 1.32
N ALA A 150 0.74 -3.41 1.79
CA ALA A 150 -0.13 -3.25 2.94
C ALA A 150 -1.48 -3.97 2.78
N VAL A 151 -2.04 -3.99 1.56
CA VAL A 151 -3.31 -4.63 1.24
C VAL A 151 -3.14 -6.13 1.03
N ILE A 152 -2.20 -6.56 0.20
CA ILE A 152 -2.02 -7.97 -0.19
C ILE A 152 -1.73 -8.85 1.02
N ARG A 153 -0.89 -8.38 1.97
CA ARG A 153 -0.54 -9.16 3.16
C ARG A 153 -1.72 -9.49 4.07
N LEU A 154 -2.83 -8.75 3.95
CA LEU A 154 -4.06 -8.96 4.73
C LEU A 154 -5.00 -10.00 4.10
N ILE A 155 -4.76 -10.37 2.84
CA ILE A 155 -5.60 -11.35 2.13
C ILE A 155 -5.37 -12.74 2.73
N PRO A 156 -6.45 -13.51 3.07
CA PRO A 156 -6.32 -14.85 3.61
C PRO A 156 -5.43 -15.76 2.75
N GLY A 157 -4.54 -16.53 3.40
CA GLY A 157 -3.60 -17.45 2.74
C GLY A 157 -2.30 -16.81 2.21
N VAL A 158 -2.14 -15.49 2.28
CA VAL A 158 -0.89 -14.79 1.91
C VAL A 158 0.16 -14.96 3.00
N LEU A 159 -0.19 -14.68 4.26
CA LEU A 159 0.67 -14.95 5.40
C LEU A 159 0.57 -16.42 5.81
N SER A 160 1.69 -17.01 6.23
CA SER A 160 1.74 -18.43 6.68
C SER A 160 0.96 -18.68 7.97
N ASN A 161 0.77 -17.65 8.79
CA ASN A 161 -0.06 -17.67 9.99
C ASN A 161 -1.07 -16.52 9.87
N GLU A 162 -2.34 -16.86 9.69
CA GLU A 162 -3.42 -15.88 9.51
C GLU A 162 -3.62 -14.98 10.74
N THR A 163 -3.33 -15.50 11.95
CA THR A 163 -3.41 -14.69 13.18
C THR A 163 -2.28 -13.67 13.29
N SER A 164 -1.20 -13.81 12.50
CA SER A 164 -0.07 -12.86 12.54
C SER A 164 -0.49 -11.43 12.20
N ALA A 165 -1.36 -11.25 11.21
CA ALA A 165 -1.86 -9.94 10.84
C ALA A 165 -2.72 -9.30 11.94
N LEU A 166 -3.41 -10.10 12.74
CA LEU A 166 -4.29 -9.61 13.80
C LEU A 166 -3.52 -9.08 15.03
N THR A 167 -2.26 -9.48 15.19
CA THR A 167 -1.40 -9.06 16.32
C THR A 167 -0.38 -7.99 15.93
N ASP A 168 -0.44 -7.50 14.69
CA ASP A 168 0.41 -6.40 14.22
C ASP A 168 -0.06 -5.06 14.80
N SER A 169 0.84 -4.06 14.77
CA SER A 169 0.51 -2.68 15.15
C SER A 169 -0.65 -2.13 14.32
N PHE A 170 -1.44 -1.26 14.94
CA PHE A 170 -2.59 -0.55 14.36
C PHE A 170 -3.83 -1.41 14.06
N GLN A 171 -3.81 -2.68 14.44
CA GLN A 171 -5.05 -3.42 14.66
C GLN A 171 -5.66 -2.89 15.95
N ASP A 172 -6.78 -2.88 16.33
CA ASP A 172 -7.38 -2.41 17.61
C ASP A 172 -6.77 -1.10 18.19
N ASN A 173 -6.26 -0.20 17.34
CA ASN A 173 -5.62 1.07 17.72
C ASN A 173 -4.45 0.94 18.69
N LEU A 174 -3.75 -0.17 18.72
CA LEU A 174 -2.58 -0.39 19.56
C LEU A 174 -1.31 -0.63 18.73
N LEU A 175 -0.18 -0.30 19.29
CA LEU A 175 1.12 -0.76 18.81
C LEU A 175 1.39 -2.18 19.33
N ALA A 176 2.00 -3.02 18.50
CA ALA A 176 2.40 -4.37 18.90
C ALA A 176 3.34 -4.35 20.12
N PRO A 177 3.23 -5.34 21.00
CA PRO A 177 4.14 -5.48 22.16
C PRO A 177 5.56 -5.81 21.70
N PRO A 178 6.58 -5.58 22.55
CA PRO A 178 7.95 -5.96 22.26
C PRO A 178 8.08 -7.48 22.10
N VAL A 179 8.91 -7.89 21.14
CA VAL A 179 9.15 -9.30 20.83
C VAL A 179 10.58 -9.70 21.15
N TYR A 180 10.78 -10.94 21.57
CA TYR A 180 12.08 -11.49 21.92
C TYR A 180 12.32 -12.80 21.19
N THR A 181 13.59 -13.08 20.87
CA THR A 181 14.03 -14.32 20.24
C THR A 181 15.14 -14.98 21.07
N ARG A 182 15.57 -16.18 20.70
CA ARG A 182 16.71 -16.88 21.31
C ARG A 182 18.02 -16.14 21.00
N PRO A 183 18.99 -16.18 21.95
CA PRO A 183 18.97 -16.87 23.25
C PRO A 183 18.19 -16.10 24.34
N ALA A 184 17.79 -16.75 25.43
CA ALA A 184 17.06 -16.14 26.54
C ALA A 184 17.86 -15.05 27.28
N GLU A 185 19.20 -15.12 27.21
CA GLU A 185 20.11 -14.08 27.69
C GLU A 185 21.21 -13.83 26.68
N TYR A 186 21.45 -12.56 26.37
CA TYR A 186 22.52 -12.11 25.47
C TYR A 186 23.24 -10.90 26.08
N LYS A 187 24.52 -11.03 26.39
CA LYS A 187 25.38 -9.97 27.00
C LYS A 187 24.77 -9.37 28.30
N GLY A 188 24.09 -10.21 29.12
CA GLY A 188 23.43 -9.75 30.33
C GLY A 188 22.00 -9.19 30.11
N TRP A 189 21.55 -9.05 28.87
CA TRP A 189 20.19 -8.63 28.54
C TRP A 189 19.27 -9.87 28.52
N LYS A 190 18.25 -9.85 29.36
CA LYS A 190 17.38 -11.02 29.58
C LYS A 190 16.02 -10.86 28.92
N VAL A 191 15.48 -11.96 28.43
CA VAL A 191 14.07 -12.05 28.08
C VAL A 191 13.24 -12.01 29.39
N PRO A 192 12.11 -11.29 29.43
CA PRO A 192 11.20 -11.30 30.57
C PRO A 192 10.79 -12.72 30.97
N GLU A 193 10.86 -13.04 32.27
CA GLU A 193 10.59 -14.38 32.78
C GLU A 193 9.19 -14.90 32.44
N VAL A 194 8.20 -14.00 32.41
CA VAL A 194 6.82 -14.34 32.04
C VAL A 194 6.73 -15.01 30.64
N LEU A 195 7.58 -14.56 29.69
CA LEU A 195 7.62 -15.12 28.34
C LEU A 195 8.27 -16.52 28.29
N LEU A 196 9.03 -16.89 29.33
CA LEU A 196 9.69 -18.18 29.47
C LEU A 196 8.85 -19.18 30.29
N SER A 197 7.77 -18.71 30.93
CA SER A 197 6.97 -19.51 31.88
C SER A 197 6.12 -20.60 31.25
N GLY A 198 5.78 -20.48 29.97
CA GLY A 198 4.82 -21.37 29.29
C GLY A 198 3.35 -21.16 29.67
N HIS A 199 3.04 -20.23 30.58
CA HIS A 199 1.66 -19.93 30.98
C HIS A 199 0.98 -18.97 29.99
N ALA A 200 0.19 -19.47 29.06
CA ALA A 200 -0.43 -18.70 27.99
C ALA A 200 -1.18 -17.47 28.51
N ALA A 201 -2.06 -17.61 29.49
CA ALA A 201 -2.84 -16.48 30.04
C ALA A 201 -1.97 -15.35 30.62
N ASN A 202 -0.85 -15.68 31.29
CA ASN A 202 0.08 -14.69 31.83
C ASN A 202 0.87 -14.01 30.71
N ILE A 203 1.24 -14.75 29.66
CA ILE A 203 1.93 -14.25 28.48
C ILE A 203 1.02 -13.28 27.71
N ASP A 204 -0.24 -13.64 27.51
CA ASP A 204 -1.20 -12.82 26.77
C ASP A 204 -1.49 -11.54 27.54
N LYS A 205 -1.73 -11.61 28.85
CA LYS A 205 -1.89 -10.42 29.71
C LYS A 205 -0.65 -9.51 29.65
N TRP A 206 0.54 -10.08 29.73
CA TRP A 206 1.77 -9.29 29.62
C TRP A 206 1.89 -8.60 28.26
N ARG A 207 1.51 -9.26 27.16
CA ARG A 207 1.50 -8.67 25.81
C ARG A 207 0.53 -7.49 25.72
N GLU A 208 -0.69 -7.66 26.25
CA GLU A 208 -1.70 -6.59 26.30
C GLU A 208 -1.19 -5.38 27.09
N ASP A 209 -0.66 -5.60 28.32
CA ASP A 209 -0.10 -4.54 29.16
C ASP A 209 1.07 -3.82 28.47
N GLN A 210 1.95 -4.56 27.78
CA GLN A 210 3.08 -3.99 27.05
C GLN A 210 2.64 -3.23 25.79
N ALA A 211 1.64 -3.73 25.06
CA ALA A 211 1.07 -3.05 23.90
C ALA A 211 0.48 -1.69 24.31
N LEU A 212 -0.30 -1.66 25.41
CA LEU A 212 -0.88 -0.44 25.95
C LEU A 212 0.21 0.57 26.38
N GLN A 213 1.20 0.15 27.17
CA GLN A 213 2.32 1.00 27.60
C GLN A 213 3.11 1.54 26.42
N HIS A 214 3.36 0.69 25.40
CA HIS A 214 4.08 1.07 24.19
C HIS A 214 3.30 2.12 23.40
N THR A 215 1.98 1.95 23.30
CA THR A 215 1.10 2.91 22.62
C THR A 215 1.04 4.23 23.37
N GLN A 216 0.84 4.21 24.70
CA GLN A 216 0.82 5.41 25.54
C GLN A 216 2.11 6.23 25.41
N SER A 217 3.26 5.56 25.29
CA SER A 217 4.55 6.25 25.24
C SER A 217 4.92 6.79 23.86
N ARG A 218 4.46 6.13 22.76
CA ARG A 218 4.92 6.45 21.41
C ARG A 218 3.83 7.03 20.50
N ARG A 219 2.60 6.61 20.70
CA ARG A 219 1.46 7.00 19.88
C ARG A 219 0.20 7.18 20.74
N PRO A 220 0.25 8.11 21.74
CA PRO A 220 -0.88 8.38 22.61
C PRO A 220 -2.15 8.80 21.82
N ASP A 221 -1.97 9.40 20.66
CA ASP A 221 -3.02 9.79 19.74
C ASP A 221 -3.94 8.61 19.34
N LEU A 222 -3.45 7.38 19.30
CA LEU A 222 -4.26 6.20 18.98
C LEU A 222 -5.24 5.79 20.10
N LEU A 223 -5.09 6.35 21.30
CA LEU A 223 -5.94 6.06 22.47
C LEU A 223 -7.01 7.13 22.72
N GLU A 224 -7.00 8.21 21.94
CA GLU A 224 -7.90 9.37 22.10
C GLU A 224 -9.15 9.27 21.20
N GLU A 225 -9.32 8.18 20.42
CA GLU A 225 -10.46 7.93 19.55
C GLU A 225 -11.59 7.11 20.21
#